data_01994306869ae5ff270c1c5e497b754b
#
_entry.id   01994306869ae5ff270c1c5e497b754b
#
_cell.length_a   1.000
_cell.length_b   1.000
_cell.length_c   1.000
_cell.angle_alpha   90.00
_cell.angle_beta   90.00
_cell.angle_gamma   90.00
#
_symmetry.space_group_name_H-M   'P 1'
#
loop_
_entity.id
_entity.type
_entity.pdbx_description
1 polymer ?
#
loop_
_entity_poly.entity_id
_entity_poly.type
_entity_poly.pdbx_seq_one_letter_code
_entity_poly.pdbx_strand_id
1 'polypeptide(L)'
;PHHDDIMLGMMPHVMHLIREKSNTHHFVNMTSGFTSVTNGYLIEVLESTLDLLKRNKIQMIEYANFFDEGFNLKRDKDVYHYLDALAQNNIEEQKRALAHRIVRCFIKIFNIDTIVGLTETISLIKTELNNYYDGQKNSSDIQKIKGMLREYEEELVWSNFGVQGTNVHHLRLGFYSGDIFTENPTKDRDVSPILEQLRLIKPTVISLALD
;
A
#
# COMPACT_ATOMS: atom_id res chain seq x y z
N PRO A 1 -14.23 -4.24 5.59
CA PRO A 1 -13.79 -5.04 4.45
C PRO A 1 -12.37 -4.68 4.07
N HIS A 2 -11.60 -5.67 3.65
CA HIS A 2 -10.28 -5.54 3.09
C HIS A 2 -10.39 -5.24 1.58
N HIS A 3 -9.26 -4.89 0.94
CA HIS A 3 -9.27 -4.57 -0.49
C HIS A 3 -9.60 -5.78 -1.39
N ASP A 4 -9.32 -7.01 -0.95
CA ASP A 4 -9.65 -8.24 -1.67
C ASP A 4 -11.15 -8.61 -1.62
N ASP A 5 -11.90 -8.13 -0.63
CA ASP A 5 -13.35 -8.38 -0.53
C ASP A 5 -14.12 -7.84 -1.75
N ILE A 6 -13.73 -6.67 -2.25
CA ILE A 6 -14.30 -6.10 -3.48
C ILE A 6 -13.98 -7.00 -4.68
N MET A 7 -12.77 -7.51 -4.76
CA MET A 7 -12.32 -8.38 -5.86
C MET A 7 -13.03 -9.73 -5.81
N LEU A 8 -13.14 -10.33 -4.64
CA LEU A 8 -13.76 -11.63 -4.47
C LEU A 8 -15.28 -11.60 -4.61
N GLY A 9 -15.93 -10.60 -4.00
CA GLY A 9 -17.38 -10.52 -3.95
C GLY A 9 -18.03 -9.81 -5.13
N MET A 10 -17.34 -8.84 -5.76
CA MET A 10 -17.99 -7.92 -6.70
C MET A 10 -17.25 -7.76 -8.04
N MET A 11 -16.18 -8.48 -8.31
CA MET A 11 -15.35 -8.27 -9.50
C MET A 11 -16.14 -8.21 -10.82
N PRO A 12 -17.08 -9.14 -11.12
CA PRO A 12 -17.84 -9.07 -12.37
C PRO A 12 -18.67 -7.78 -12.51
N HIS A 13 -19.27 -7.33 -11.42
CA HIS A 13 -20.05 -6.09 -11.37
C HIS A 13 -19.15 -4.87 -11.57
N VAL A 14 -18.05 -4.80 -10.85
CA VAL A 14 -17.07 -3.71 -10.93
C VAL A 14 -16.48 -3.63 -12.34
N MET A 15 -16.11 -4.75 -12.94
CA MET A 15 -15.60 -4.82 -14.31
C MET A 15 -16.61 -4.31 -15.35
N HIS A 16 -17.89 -4.54 -15.13
CA HIS A 16 -18.93 -3.97 -15.96
C HIS A 16 -19.00 -2.45 -15.83
N LEU A 17 -18.96 -1.94 -14.59
CA LEU A 17 -19.05 -0.51 -14.30
C LEU A 17 -17.83 0.28 -14.84
N ILE A 18 -16.61 -0.23 -14.65
CA ILE A 18 -15.37 0.43 -15.09
C ILE A 18 -15.33 0.67 -16.61
N ARG A 19 -16.02 -0.16 -17.39
CA ARG A 19 -16.11 0.00 -18.86
C ARG A 19 -16.94 1.22 -19.28
N GLU A 20 -17.79 1.74 -18.41
CA GLU A 20 -18.59 2.93 -18.67
C GLU A 20 -17.74 4.20 -18.46
N LYS A 21 -17.29 4.78 -19.59
CA LYS A 21 -16.33 5.91 -19.60
C LYS A 21 -16.93 7.23 -19.08
N SER A 22 -18.25 7.35 -18.98
CA SER A 22 -18.92 8.53 -18.46
C SER A 22 -18.84 8.65 -16.94
N ASN A 23 -18.49 7.57 -16.27
CA ASN A 23 -18.42 7.49 -14.83
C ASN A 23 -16.97 7.59 -14.32
N THR A 24 -16.79 8.25 -13.18
CA THR A 24 -15.55 8.21 -12.41
C THR A 24 -15.73 7.22 -11.27
N HIS A 25 -14.82 6.26 -11.19
CA HIS A 25 -14.87 5.20 -10.19
C HIS A 25 -13.85 5.46 -9.10
N HIS A 26 -14.29 5.35 -7.85
CA HIS A 26 -13.46 5.45 -6.66
C HIS A 26 -13.56 4.16 -5.85
N PHE A 27 -12.42 3.67 -5.38
CA PHE A 27 -12.33 2.51 -4.49
C PHE A 27 -11.91 3.02 -3.12
N VAL A 28 -12.67 2.65 -2.08
CA VAL A 28 -12.43 3.12 -0.72
C VAL A 28 -12.31 1.92 0.20
N ASN A 29 -11.11 1.69 0.71
CA ASN A 29 -10.83 0.60 1.65
C ASN A 29 -10.80 1.11 3.08
N MET A 30 -11.48 0.41 3.94
CA MET A 30 -11.57 0.74 5.36
C MET A 30 -10.35 0.25 6.13
N THR A 31 -9.82 -0.92 5.77
CA THR A 31 -8.73 -1.58 6.48
C THR A 31 -7.61 -1.98 5.51
N SER A 32 -6.39 -2.05 6.00
CA SER A 32 -5.21 -2.31 5.16
C SER A 32 -4.92 -3.81 4.94
N GLY A 33 -5.57 -4.72 5.67
CA GLY A 33 -5.33 -6.16 5.55
C GLY A 33 -3.89 -6.60 5.90
N PHE A 34 -3.18 -5.87 6.75
CA PHE A 34 -1.76 -6.08 7.05
C PHE A 34 -1.46 -7.48 7.61
N THR A 35 -2.43 -8.14 8.23
CA THR A 35 -2.26 -9.49 8.79
C THR A 35 -2.03 -10.56 7.72
N SER A 36 -2.42 -10.31 6.48
CA SER A 36 -2.19 -11.23 5.35
C SER A 36 -0.72 -11.26 4.88
N VAL A 37 0.10 -10.29 5.28
CA VAL A 37 1.51 -10.22 4.92
C VAL A 37 2.35 -10.98 5.93
N THR A 38 3.00 -12.07 5.50
CA THR A 38 3.89 -12.85 6.37
C THR A 38 5.18 -12.09 6.68
N ASN A 39 5.81 -12.40 7.83
CA ASN A 39 7.13 -11.82 8.16
C ASN A 39 8.18 -12.24 7.12
N GLY A 40 8.17 -13.51 6.69
CA GLY A 40 9.10 -14.02 5.69
C GLY A 40 9.02 -13.25 4.37
N TYR A 41 7.82 -13.03 3.84
CA TYR A 41 7.65 -12.25 2.62
C TYR A 41 8.17 -10.80 2.76
N LEU A 42 7.85 -10.14 3.88
CA LEU A 42 8.37 -8.79 4.11
C LEU A 42 9.91 -8.78 4.22
N ILE A 43 10.53 -9.77 4.87
CA ILE A 43 11.99 -9.89 4.94
C ILE A 43 12.60 -10.00 3.53
N GLU A 44 12.05 -10.84 2.65
CA GLU A 44 12.53 -10.98 1.27
C GLU A 44 12.44 -9.66 0.50
N VAL A 45 11.34 -8.92 0.65
CA VAL A 45 11.16 -7.61 0.02
C VAL A 45 12.18 -6.60 0.54
N LEU A 46 12.44 -6.57 1.85
CA LEU A 46 13.42 -5.67 2.46
C LEU A 46 14.86 -6.02 2.03
N GLU A 47 15.21 -7.30 1.92
CA GLU A 47 16.50 -7.75 1.42
C GLU A 47 16.74 -7.33 -0.03
N SER A 48 15.74 -7.55 -0.87
CA SER A 48 15.77 -7.10 -2.27
C SER A 48 15.95 -5.58 -2.36
N THR A 49 15.24 -4.82 -1.52
CA THR A 49 15.33 -3.36 -1.48
C THR A 49 16.73 -2.89 -1.07
N LEU A 50 17.32 -3.49 -0.03
CA LEU A 50 18.69 -3.19 0.41
C LEU A 50 19.73 -3.50 -0.66
N ASP A 51 19.59 -4.62 -1.37
CA ASP A 51 20.49 -4.97 -2.47
C ASP A 51 20.40 -3.93 -3.61
N LEU A 52 19.18 -3.52 -3.99
CA LEU A 52 18.97 -2.51 -5.02
C LEU A 52 19.50 -1.12 -4.61
N LEU A 53 19.38 -0.74 -3.33
CA LEU A 53 20.00 0.48 -2.79
C LEU A 53 21.52 0.43 -2.89
N LYS A 54 22.16 -0.68 -2.48
CA LYS A 54 23.62 -0.89 -2.58
C LYS A 54 24.13 -0.81 -4.02
N ARG A 55 23.33 -1.26 -4.98
CA ARG A 55 23.68 -1.24 -6.42
C ARG A 55 23.29 0.07 -7.11
N ASN A 56 22.85 1.10 -6.37
CA ASN A 56 22.38 2.39 -6.90
C ASN A 56 21.26 2.23 -7.97
N LYS A 57 20.35 1.27 -7.78
CA LYS A 57 19.23 1.02 -8.70
C LYS A 57 17.97 1.79 -8.34
N ILE A 58 17.92 2.46 -7.19
CA ILE A 58 16.80 3.29 -6.72
C ILE A 58 17.13 4.77 -6.98
N GLN A 59 17.12 5.16 -8.24
CA GLN A 59 17.57 6.50 -8.67
C GLN A 59 16.62 7.64 -8.25
N MET A 60 15.37 7.35 -7.90
CA MET A 60 14.43 8.39 -7.50
C MET A 60 14.85 9.15 -6.23
N ILE A 61 15.68 8.53 -5.36
CA ILE A 61 16.20 9.16 -4.15
C ILE A 61 17.20 10.29 -4.43
N GLU A 62 17.70 10.41 -5.67
CA GLU A 62 18.61 11.47 -6.12
C GLU A 62 17.86 12.77 -6.45
N TYR A 63 16.53 12.76 -6.55
CA TYR A 63 15.77 14.00 -6.77
C TYR A 63 15.81 14.91 -5.53
N ALA A 64 16.08 16.19 -5.76
CA ALA A 64 16.33 17.17 -4.69
C ALA A 64 15.25 17.19 -3.59
N ASN A 65 13.97 16.99 -3.95
CA ASN A 65 12.85 17.07 -3.01
C ASN A 65 12.31 15.67 -2.66
N PHE A 66 13.04 14.59 -2.97
CA PHE A 66 12.49 13.25 -2.79
C PHE A 66 12.18 12.93 -1.32
N PHE A 67 13.05 13.30 -0.40
CA PHE A 67 12.83 13.03 1.02
C PHE A 67 11.76 13.93 1.64
N ASP A 68 11.57 15.15 1.16
CA ASP A 68 10.54 16.08 1.64
C ASP A 68 9.14 15.68 1.16
N GLU A 69 9.00 15.34 -0.12
CA GLU A 69 7.73 14.98 -0.75
C GLU A 69 7.55 13.45 -0.89
N GLY A 70 8.57 12.70 -0.59
CA GLY A 70 8.90 11.31 -0.82
C GLY A 70 7.76 10.37 -1.17
N PHE A 71 6.77 10.26 -0.30
CA PHE A 71 5.66 9.34 -0.53
C PHE A 71 4.80 9.74 -1.73
N ASN A 72 4.55 11.02 -1.94
CA ASN A 72 3.61 11.51 -2.95
C ASN A 72 4.28 11.85 -4.29
N LEU A 73 5.58 12.17 -4.29
CA LEU A 73 6.29 12.58 -5.50
C LEU A 73 6.30 11.48 -6.57
N LYS A 74 5.46 11.65 -7.59
CA LYS A 74 5.36 10.70 -8.72
C LYS A 74 5.08 9.25 -8.27
N ARG A 75 4.32 9.05 -7.21
CA ARG A 75 3.98 7.72 -6.65
C ARG A 75 3.36 6.78 -7.68
N ASP A 76 2.52 7.31 -8.55
CA ASP A 76 1.82 6.54 -9.58
C ASP A 76 2.81 5.86 -10.57
N LYS A 77 4.01 6.41 -10.73
CA LYS A 77 5.02 5.81 -11.59
C LYS A 77 5.50 4.45 -11.09
N ASP A 78 5.49 4.20 -9.79
CA ASP A 78 5.87 2.90 -9.25
C ASP A 78 4.88 1.82 -9.68
N VAL A 79 3.59 2.18 -9.73
CA VAL A 79 2.51 1.28 -10.20
C VAL A 79 2.69 0.94 -11.67
N TYR A 80 2.82 1.95 -12.54
CA TYR A 80 3.00 1.73 -13.98
C TYR A 80 4.31 1.01 -14.29
N HIS A 81 5.38 1.33 -13.59
CA HIS A 81 6.66 0.63 -13.73
C HIS A 81 6.51 -0.88 -13.43
N TYR A 82 5.78 -1.22 -12.36
CA TYR A 82 5.53 -2.62 -12.03
C TYR A 82 4.68 -3.32 -13.10
N LEU A 83 3.60 -2.67 -13.56
CA LEU A 83 2.70 -3.23 -14.57
C LEU A 83 3.42 -3.40 -15.93
N ASP A 84 4.25 -2.46 -16.32
CA ASP A 84 5.08 -2.56 -17.54
C ASP A 84 6.08 -3.71 -17.42
N ALA A 85 6.73 -3.85 -16.26
CA ALA A 85 7.65 -4.94 -16.00
C ALA A 85 6.95 -6.31 -15.97
N LEU A 86 5.72 -6.35 -15.45
CA LEU A 86 4.88 -7.55 -15.46
C LEU A 86 4.51 -7.96 -16.90
N ALA A 87 4.08 -7.01 -17.72
CA ALA A 87 3.74 -7.23 -19.13
C ALA A 87 4.94 -7.73 -19.93
N GLN A 88 6.15 -7.30 -19.59
CA GLN A 88 7.40 -7.75 -20.21
C GLN A 88 7.96 -9.03 -19.59
N ASN A 89 7.32 -9.60 -18.58
CA ASN A 89 7.82 -10.72 -17.78
C ASN A 89 9.24 -10.46 -17.20
N ASN A 90 9.51 -9.21 -16.81
CA ASN A 90 10.81 -8.78 -16.29
C ASN A 90 10.78 -8.72 -14.75
N ILE A 91 11.20 -9.82 -14.12
CA ILE A 91 11.16 -9.98 -12.66
C ILE A 91 12.07 -8.95 -11.95
N GLU A 92 13.22 -8.60 -12.52
CA GLU A 92 14.14 -7.63 -11.90
C GLU A 92 13.52 -6.22 -11.84
N GLU A 93 12.84 -5.80 -12.90
CA GLU A 93 12.14 -4.52 -12.89
C GLU A 93 10.88 -4.53 -12.02
N GLN A 94 10.19 -5.67 -11.87
CA GLN A 94 9.10 -5.81 -10.88
C GLN A 94 9.63 -5.61 -9.45
N LYS A 95 10.75 -6.27 -9.10
CA LYS A 95 11.43 -6.09 -7.80
C LYS A 95 11.86 -4.64 -7.59
N ARG A 96 12.36 -4.00 -8.63
CA ARG A 96 12.78 -2.59 -8.58
C ARG A 96 11.60 -1.65 -8.34
N ALA A 97 10.48 -1.84 -9.03
CA ALA A 97 9.27 -1.04 -8.83
C ALA A 97 8.71 -1.22 -7.40
N LEU A 98 8.69 -2.46 -6.89
CA LEU A 98 8.31 -2.74 -5.51
C LEU A 98 9.26 -2.06 -4.51
N ALA A 99 10.58 -2.13 -4.75
CA ALA A 99 11.56 -1.46 -3.90
C ALA A 99 11.37 0.07 -3.87
N HIS A 100 11.00 0.70 -5.00
CA HIS A 100 10.62 2.10 -5.03
C HIS A 100 9.46 2.39 -4.07
N ARG A 101 8.41 1.57 -4.09
CA ARG A 101 7.28 1.72 -3.17
C ARG A 101 7.69 1.52 -1.71
N ILE A 102 8.51 0.52 -1.40
CA ILE A 102 9.01 0.28 -0.04
C ILE A 102 9.80 1.47 0.48
N VAL A 103 10.70 2.03 -0.31
CA VAL A 103 11.45 3.23 0.06
C VAL A 103 10.50 4.39 0.43
N ARG A 104 9.45 4.64 -0.37
CA ARG A 104 8.43 5.65 -0.05
C ARG A 104 7.71 5.37 1.25
N CYS A 105 7.34 4.10 1.49
CA CYS A 105 6.68 3.70 2.73
C CYS A 105 7.56 4.00 3.95
N PHE A 106 8.84 3.66 3.89
CA PHE A 106 9.79 3.92 4.97
C PHE A 106 9.95 5.41 5.25
N ILE A 107 10.13 6.23 4.21
CA ILE A 107 10.20 7.69 4.35
C ILE A 107 8.95 8.22 5.04
N LYS A 108 7.76 7.76 4.64
CA LYS A 108 6.48 8.21 5.20
C LYS A 108 6.28 7.80 6.66
N ILE A 109 6.68 6.57 7.01
CA ILE A 109 6.44 6.02 8.36
C ILE A 109 7.44 6.58 9.37
N PHE A 110 8.72 6.69 8.97
CA PHE A 110 9.82 7.01 9.88
C PHE A 110 10.36 8.45 9.72
N ASN A 111 9.77 9.27 8.83
CA ASN A 111 10.22 10.63 8.52
C ASN A 111 11.73 10.69 8.19
N ILE A 112 12.18 9.79 7.32
CA ILE A 112 13.57 9.67 6.92
C ILE A 112 13.92 10.79 5.94
N ASP A 113 15.10 11.39 6.10
CA ASP A 113 15.60 12.50 5.31
C ASP A 113 16.92 12.21 4.58
N THR A 114 17.50 11.02 4.81
CA THR A 114 18.79 10.62 4.22
C THR A 114 18.81 9.18 3.76
N ILE A 115 19.66 8.88 2.77
CA ILE A 115 19.89 7.50 2.27
C ILE A 115 20.48 6.60 3.36
N VAL A 116 21.35 7.18 4.20
CA VAL A 116 21.97 6.43 5.31
C VAL A 116 20.90 6.01 6.30
N GLY A 117 20.10 6.98 6.77
CA GLY A 117 18.99 6.70 7.68
C GLY A 117 17.98 5.70 7.11
N LEU A 118 17.71 5.77 5.81
CA LEU A 118 16.85 4.80 5.12
C LEU A 118 17.42 3.37 5.21
N THR A 119 18.69 3.20 4.87
CA THR A 119 19.36 1.89 4.86
C THR A 119 19.46 1.30 6.27
N GLU A 120 19.77 2.13 7.26
CA GLU A 120 19.83 1.73 8.68
C GLU A 120 18.44 1.31 9.18
N THR A 121 17.40 2.11 8.91
CA THR A 121 16.04 1.81 9.36
C THR A 121 15.52 0.51 8.72
N ILE A 122 15.72 0.29 7.41
CA ILE A 122 15.34 -0.97 6.76
C ILE A 122 16.07 -2.15 7.43
N SER A 123 17.36 -2.00 7.74
CA SER A 123 18.15 -3.05 8.38
C SER A 123 17.68 -3.36 9.81
N LEU A 124 17.28 -2.32 10.57
CA LEU A 124 16.72 -2.48 11.91
C LEU A 124 15.38 -3.22 11.87
N ILE A 125 14.46 -2.82 11.01
CA ILE A 125 13.15 -3.49 10.85
C ILE A 125 13.33 -4.95 10.41
N LYS A 126 14.26 -5.23 9.49
CA LYS A 126 14.58 -6.60 9.11
C LYS A 126 15.08 -7.42 10.29
N THR A 127 15.93 -6.85 11.13
CA THR A 127 16.44 -7.51 12.34
C THR A 127 15.33 -7.75 13.35
N GLU A 128 14.43 -6.79 13.53
CA GLU A 128 13.26 -6.93 14.40
C GLU A 128 12.36 -8.07 13.91
N LEU A 129 12.05 -8.12 12.60
CA LEU A 129 11.24 -9.18 12.00
C LEU A 129 11.81 -10.58 12.23
N ASN A 130 13.12 -10.75 12.16
CA ASN A 130 13.78 -12.03 12.41
C ASN A 130 13.67 -12.51 13.88
N ASN A 131 13.34 -11.61 14.80
CA ASN A 131 13.13 -11.95 16.21
C ASN A 131 11.68 -12.35 16.53
N TYR A 132 10.73 -12.12 15.60
CA TYR A 132 9.35 -12.54 15.77
C TYR A 132 9.17 -14.00 15.34
N TYR A 133 8.36 -14.74 16.10
CA TYR A 133 7.87 -16.05 15.68
C TYR A 133 6.54 -15.89 14.91
N ASP A 134 6.20 -16.91 14.12
CA ASP A 134 4.97 -16.91 13.34
C ASP A 134 3.73 -16.81 14.25
N GLY A 135 2.85 -15.87 13.94
CA GLY A 135 1.65 -15.58 14.74
C GLY A 135 1.86 -14.54 15.85
N GLN A 136 3.09 -14.13 16.13
CA GLN A 136 3.33 -13.04 17.08
C GLN A 136 2.89 -11.69 16.48
N LYS A 137 2.19 -10.88 17.29
CA LYS A 137 1.78 -9.52 16.89
C LYS A 137 3.02 -8.66 16.64
N ASN A 138 3.10 -8.10 15.46
CA ASN A 138 4.18 -7.18 15.08
C ASN A 138 3.98 -5.79 15.71
N SER A 139 5.06 -5.01 15.80
CA SER A 139 5.00 -3.61 16.18
C SER A 139 4.12 -2.78 15.23
N SER A 140 3.62 -1.64 15.73
CA SER A 140 2.76 -0.73 14.94
C SER A 140 3.40 -0.31 13.62
N ASP A 141 4.72 -0.11 13.59
CA ASP A 141 5.39 0.35 12.38
C ASP A 141 5.53 -0.78 11.35
N ILE A 142 5.80 -2.01 11.79
CA ILE A 142 5.77 -3.20 10.92
C ILE A 142 4.35 -3.40 10.36
N GLN A 143 3.30 -3.25 11.17
CA GLN A 143 1.92 -3.33 10.71
C GLN A 143 1.62 -2.29 9.64
N LYS A 144 2.10 -1.04 9.81
CA LYS A 144 1.96 0.02 8.79
C LYS A 144 2.67 -0.34 7.48
N ILE A 145 3.92 -0.85 7.55
CA ILE A 145 4.67 -1.27 6.36
C ILE A 145 3.90 -2.37 5.61
N LYS A 146 3.46 -3.40 6.33
CA LYS A 146 2.66 -4.49 5.75
C LYS A 146 1.37 -3.99 5.12
N GLY A 147 0.67 -3.08 5.80
CA GLY A 147 -0.56 -2.46 5.28
C GLY A 147 -0.31 -1.67 4.00
N MET A 148 0.73 -0.84 3.96
CA MET A 148 1.06 -0.05 2.77
C MET A 148 1.53 -0.93 1.60
N LEU A 149 2.09 -2.10 1.87
CA LEU A 149 2.40 -3.09 0.85
C LEU A 149 1.13 -3.67 0.22
N ARG A 150 0.14 -4.03 1.04
CA ARG A 150 -1.18 -4.49 0.55
C ARG A 150 -1.92 -3.40 -0.24
N GLU A 151 -1.84 -2.14 0.21
CA GLU A 151 -2.38 -0.99 -0.51
C GLU A 151 -1.76 -0.85 -1.92
N TYR A 152 -0.46 -1.10 -2.03
CA TYR A 152 0.23 -1.10 -3.32
C TYR A 152 -0.28 -2.21 -4.25
N GLU A 153 -0.46 -3.41 -3.72
CA GLU A 153 -1.02 -4.54 -4.48
C GLU A 153 -2.42 -4.21 -5.02
N GLU A 154 -3.24 -3.53 -4.24
CA GLU A 154 -4.54 -3.06 -4.69
C GLU A 154 -4.45 -1.99 -5.79
N GLU A 155 -3.58 -0.99 -5.61
CA GLU A 155 -3.33 0.02 -6.64
C GLU A 155 -2.90 -0.63 -7.97
N LEU A 156 -2.08 -1.69 -7.92
CA LEU A 156 -1.70 -2.47 -9.11
C LEU A 156 -2.90 -3.11 -9.79
N VAL A 157 -3.79 -3.74 -9.03
CA VAL A 157 -4.99 -4.38 -9.59
C VAL A 157 -5.88 -3.36 -10.29
N TRP A 158 -6.27 -2.29 -9.61
CA TRP A 158 -7.18 -1.31 -10.20
C TRP A 158 -6.55 -0.52 -11.34
N SER A 159 -5.25 -0.23 -11.26
CA SER A 159 -4.54 0.42 -12.36
C SER A 159 -4.42 -0.46 -13.60
N ASN A 160 -4.30 -1.79 -13.44
CA ASN A 160 -4.34 -2.74 -14.56
C ASN A 160 -5.69 -2.70 -15.31
N PHE A 161 -6.76 -2.30 -14.65
CA PHE A 161 -8.08 -2.08 -15.25
C PHE A 161 -8.33 -0.64 -15.69
N GLY A 162 -7.31 0.24 -15.63
CA GLY A 162 -7.38 1.62 -16.10
C GLY A 162 -7.90 2.63 -15.05
N VAL A 163 -8.05 2.23 -13.79
CA VAL A 163 -8.40 3.16 -12.71
C VAL A 163 -7.13 3.87 -12.24
N GLN A 164 -7.21 5.20 -12.11
CA GLN A 164 -6.07 5.97 -11.62
C GLN A 164 -5.81 5.69 -10.13
N GLY A 165 -4.56 5.58 -9.73
CA GLY A 165 -4.19 5.34 -8.32
C GLY A 165 -4.69 6.42 -7.36
N THR A 166 -4.90 7.65 -7.83
CA THR A 166 -5.52 8.74 -7.06
C THR A 166 -6.99 8.49 -6.70
N ASN A 167 -7.64 7.54 -7.37
CA ASN A 167 -9.02 7.14 -7.11
C ASN A 167 -9.12 5.90 -6.20
N VAL A 168 -7.99 5.40 -5.72
CA VAL A 168 -7.92 4.32 -4.74
C VAL A 168 -7.54 4.91 -3.39
N HIS A 169 -8.46 4.84 -2.44
CA HIS A 169 -8.37 5.52 -1.15
C HIS A 169 -8.24 4.50 -0.01
N HIS A 170 -7.28 4.72 0.86
CA HIS A 170 -6.98 3.83 1.99
C HIS A 170 -7.20 4.58 3.31
N LEU A 171 -8.31 4.28 3.99
CA LEU A 171 -8.72 5.00 5.21
C LEU A 171 -7.98 4.52 6.46
N ARG A 172 -7.54 3.25 6.49
CA ARG A 172 -6.79 2.66 7.61
C ARG A 172 -7.51 2.85 8.95
N LEU A 173 -8.80 2.54 8.99
CA LEU A 173 -9.64 2.75 10.18
C LEU A 173 -9.10 1.98 11.38
N GLY A 174 -9.13 2.62 12.53
CA GLY A 174 -8.44 2.15 13.72
C GLY A 174 -9.11 0.99 14.45
N PHE A 175 -10.36 0.62 14.11
CA PHE A 175 -11.01 -0.55 14.67
C PHE A 175 -10.29 -1.87 14.30
N TYR A 176 -9.56 -1.88 13.20
CA TYR A 176 -8.80 -3.04 12.77
C TYR A 176 -7.39 -3.02 13.39
N SER A 177 -7.23 -3.71 14.50
CA SER A 177 -5.99 -3.76 15.28
C SER A 177 -5.15 -5.01 15.02
N GLY A 178 -5.66 -5.97 14.24
CA GLY A 178 -5.02 -7.27 14.01
C GLY A 178 -5.05 -8.20 15.22
N ASP A 179 -5.84 -7.86 16.24
CA ASP A 179 -6.11 -8.73 17.38
C ASP A 179 -7.25 -9.71 17.07
N ILE A 180 -7.33 -10.81 17.84
CA ILE A 180 -8.41 -11.79 17.74
C ILE A 180 -9.77 -11.13 18.01
N PHE A 181 -9.79 -10.14 18.90
CA PHE A 181 -10.99 -9.35 19.18
C PHE A 181 -10.87 -8.00 18.49
N THR A 182 -11.80 -7.73 17.57
CA THR A 182 -11.91 -6.42 16.94
C THR A 182 -12.42 -5.39 17.93
N GLU A 183 -11.87 -4.19 17.90
CA GLU A 183 -12.42 -3.07 18.63
C GLU A 183 -13.73 -2.59 18.00
N ASN A 184 -14.68 -2.12 18.83
CA ASN A 184 -15.87 -1.48 18.28
C ASN A 184 -15.50 -0.18 17.56
N PRO A 185 -16.05 0.07 16.35
CA PRO A 185 -15.84 1.34 15.66
C PRO A 185 -16.31 2.53 16.51
N THR A 186 -15.53 3.61 16.48
CA THR A 186 -15.89 4.86 17.14
C THR A 186 -16.14 5.97 16.13
N LYS A 187 -16.93 6.99 16.54
CA LYS A 187 -17.30 8.07 15.65
C LYS A 187 -16.08 8.83 15.10
N ASP A 188 -15.20 9.26 15.97
CA ASP A 188 -14.10 10.15 15.56
C ASP A 188 -12.99 9.41 14.84
N ARG A 189 -12.67 8.18 15.28
CA ARG A 189 -11.59 7.37 14.70
C ARG A 189 -12.00 6.70 13.38
N ASP A 190 -13.25 6.23 13.28
CA ASP A 190 -13.63 5.32 12.20
C ASP A 190 -14.73 5.89 11.29
N VAL A 191 -15.76 6.54 11.85
CA VAL A 191 -16.88 7.07 11.05
C VAL A 191 -16.54 8.40 10.39
N SER A 192 -15.85 9.30 11.10
CA SER A 192 -15.52 10.63 10.57
C SER A 192 -14.66 10.57 9.31
N PRO A 193 -13.61 9.75 9.20
CA PRO A 193 -12.84 9.61 7.95
C PRO A 193 -13.69 9.14 6.75
N ILE A 194 -14.65 8.23 6.98
CA ILE A 194 -15.56 7.77 5.92
C ILE A 194 -16.44 8.94 5.44
N LEU A 195 -17.00 9.71 6.37
CA LEU A 195 -17.84 10.87 6.03
C LEU A 195 -17.05 11.96 5.30
N GLU A 196 -15.81 12.18 5.68
CA GLU A 196 -14.93 13.13 4.98
C GLU A 196 -14.66 12.67 3.55
N GLN A 197 -14.37 11.38 3.36
CA GLN A 197 -14.15 10.82 2.04
C GLN A 197 -15.42 10.92 1.16
N LEU A 198 -16.59 10.63 1.71
CA LEU A 198 -17.87 10.80 1.00
C LEU A 198 -18.16 12.24 0.62
N ARG A 199 -17.85 13.21 1.51
CA ARG A 199 -17.98 14.64 1.20
C ARG A 199 -17.03 15.10 0.11
N LEU A 200 -15.83 14.53 0.06
CA LEU A 200 -14.82 14.84 -0.96
C LEU A 200 -15.24 14.30 -2.33
N ILE A 201 -15.60 13.02 -2.40
CA ILE A 201 -15.96 12.35 -3.66
C ILE A 201 -17.34 12.76 -4.15
N LYS A 202 -18.31 12.95 -3.25
CA LYS A 202 -19.74 13.21 -3.56
C LYS A 202 -20.32 12.18 -4.52
N PRO A 203 -20.26 10.88 -4.20
CA PRO A 203 -20.67 9.83 -5.10
C PRO A 203 -22.17 9.91 -5.38
N THR A 204 -22.59 9.57 -6.60
CA THR A 204 -24.01 9.41 -6.98
C THR A 204 -24.52 8.00 -6.67
N VAL A 205 -23.62 7.02 -6.66
CA VAL A 205 -23.92 5.62 -6.33
C VAL A 205 -22.81 5.10 -5.42
N ILE A 206 -23.20 4.33 -4.41
CA ILE A 206 -22.27 3.64 -3.50
C ILE A 206 -22.60 2.16 -3.54
N SER A 207 -21.61 1.34 -3.84
CA SER A 207 -21.68 -0.12 -3.71
C SER A 207 -20.86 -0.56 -2.51
N LEU A 208 -21.39 -1.45 -1.70
CA LEU A 208 -20.73 -1.98 -0.49
C LEU A 208 -20.44 -3.46 -0.66
N ALA A 209 -19.20 -3.85 -0.40
CA ALA A 209 -18.89 -5.23 -0.12
C ALA A 209 -19.17 -5.46 1.37
N LEU A 210 -20.07 -6.39 1.68
CA LEU A 210 -20.41 -6.79 3.04
C LEU A 210 -19.82 -8.18 3.27
N ASP A 211 -19.21 -8.36 4.43
CA ASP A 211 -18.74 -9.67 4.91
C ASP A 211 -19.91 -10.50 5.44
#